data_a8e7c697be9a5637f658adcc4dced275
#
_entry.id   a8e7c697be9a5637f658adcc4dced275
#
_cell.length_a   1.000
_cell.length_b   1.000
_cell.length_c   1.000
_cell.angle_alpha   90.00
_cell.angle_beta   90.00
_cell.angle_gamma   90.00
#
_symmetry.space_group_name_H-M   'P 1'
#
loop_
_entity.id
_entity.type
_entity.pdbx_description
1 polymer ?
#
loop_
_entity_poly.entity_id
_entity_poly.type
_entity_poly.pdbx_seq_one_letter_code
_entity_poly.pdbx_strand_id
1 'polypeptide(L)'
;MNRIFRYVAAAAILLTACSKFDDMNKNPYALYDAPAESFVQPILYNTEYTLVSRSYDLLSELMQYSVNYNTEVTSQMNYNYSITESVDASIWLGLYPQAGNAEYMLHQAEKEDNPAMKGVALILKTLVMSNIVDVYGNVPYFDALKIALQKDTLNYTTRYDDMKLIYADMFALLEDANAAFVKAEELKNSGEIPQTDFSALCDYMYEGNVEKWRRFGNSLYLRLLMRAAMKVEEDGGVMDMSGTEHPDFSIVNKIAELYDCFNSGSGDYPLMRDRKDAAVVGFSKNNSALYTPFYAVTSGNWNSVIACETLVKEMYNTKKGFADPRYYYYFTKPLGAPTQLFKSNLDAFLAKNVSAAGNSKVGRYPNGNSGQIGNLKNADHYALMNYSELLFIFAEAGQRGWLNISYPVVKKIYLEAVTESALEWNTTESAGSEDMTKFIGILSDEIEADNALEKILTQKWVSMFWVGIESWCDYRRTGYPVLKTNGEAADNNYILPTRLRYPADEKYRNPVTYQESLDNWLGGTNNMRTDVWWASTAESRNTRLRGRK
;
A
#
# COMPACT_ATOMS: atom_id res chain seq x y z
N MET A 1 -28.06 68.36 -18.42
CA MET A 1 -28.43 67.28 -17.50
C MET A 1 -28.68 65.91 -18.16
N ASN A 2 -29.27 65.82 -19.37
CA ASN A 2 -29.62 64.55 -20.01
C ASN A 2 -28.46 63.71 -20.61
N ARG A 3 -27.26 64.26 -20.82
CA ARG A 3 -26.15 63.49 -21.37
C ARG A 3 -25.36 62.71 -20.27
N ILE A 4 -25.20 63.31 -19.11
CA ILE A 4 -24.49 62.66 -17.96
C ILE A 4 -25.29 61.47 -17.43
N PHE A 5 -26.63 61.60 -17.37
CA PHE A 5 -27.49 60.48 -16.93
C PHE A 5 -27.46 59.28 -17.88
N ARG A 6 -27.23 59.48 -19.18
CA ARG A 6 -27.10 58.42 -20.18
C ARG A 6 -25.76 57.69 -20.04
N TYR A 7 -24.69 58.37 -19.67
CA TYR A 7 -23.38 57.74 -19.43
C TYR A 7 -23.32 57.01 -18.10
N VAL A 8 -24.01 57.52 -17.07
CA VAL A 8 -24.12 56.83 -15.77
C VAL A 8 -25.00 55.57 -15.89
N ALA A 9 -26.11 55.64 -16.65
CA ALA A 9 -26.94 54.47 -16.92
C ALA A 9 -26.22 53.40 -17.78
N ALA A 10 -25.42 53.82 -18.77
CA ALA A 10 -24.62 52.90 -19.58
C ALA A 10 -23.47 52.25 -18.76
N ALA A 11 -22.83 52.98 -17.85
CA ALA A 11 -21.83 52.45 -16.95
C ALA A 11 -22.41 51.46 -15.90
N ALA A 12 -23.62 51.72 -15.40
CA ALA A 12 -24.33 50.82 -14.48
C ALA A 12 -24.75 49.50 -15.17
N ILE A 13 -25.10 49.53 -16.45
CA ILE A 13 -25.41 48.30 -17.22
C ILE A 13 -24.14 47.49 -17.52
N LEU A 14 -23.00 48.11 -17.70
CA LEU A 14 -21.72 47.41 -17.88
C LEU A 14 -21.22 46.76 -16.60
N LEU A 15 -21.53 47.30 -15.43
CA LEU A 15 -21.13 46.70 -14.14
C LEU A 15 -22.01 45.50 -13.74
N THR A 16 -23.25 45.42 -14.21
CA THR A 16 -24.13 44.25 -14.00
C THR A 16 -23.86 43.11 -14.98
N ALA A 17 -23.15 43.34 -16.08
CA ALA A 17 -22.77 42.31 -17.03
C ALA A 17 -21.59 41.44 -16.54
N CYS A 18 -20.74 41.98 -15.66
CA CYS A 18 -19.59 41.21 -15.13
C CYS A 18 -19.99 40.10 -14.15
N SER A 19 -21.06 40.27 -13.37
CA SER A 19 -21.50 39.21 -12.43
C SER A 19 -22.14 37.98 -13.11
N LYS A 20 -22.66 38.16 -14.34
CA LYS A 20 -23.18 37.04 -15.15
C LYS A 20 -22.10 36.33 -15.97
N PHE A 21 -20.93 36.94 -16.13
CA PHE A 21 -19.85 36.36 -16.91
C PHE A 21 -19.17 35.22 -16.16
N ASP A 22 -19.05 35.32 -14.86
CA ASP A 22 -18.54 34.25 -14.01
C ASP A 22 -19.47 33.03 -13.97
N ASP A 23 -20.80 33.25 -14.02
CA ASP A 23 -21.77 32.16 -14.08
C ASP A 23 -21.84 31.48 -15.47
N MET A 24 -21.60 32.26 -16.55
CA MET A 24 -21.54 31.69 -17.91
C MET A 24 -20.23 30.93 -18.20
N ASN A 25 -19.16 31.22 -17.48
CA ASN A 25 -17.87 30.52 -17.61
C ASN A 25 -17.74 29.31 -16.68
N LYS A 26 -18.72 29.06 -15.84
CA LYS A 26 -18.74 27.79 -15.09
C LYS A 26 -19.05 26.69 -16.09
N ASN A 27 -18.08 25.78 -16.24
CA ASN A 27 -18.29 24.56 -17.00
C ASN A 27 -19.47 23.80 -16.37
N PRO A 28 -20.64 23.64 -17.05
CA PRO A 28 -21.79 22.97 -16.46
C PRO A 28 -21.55 21.47 -16.16
N TYR A 29 -20.44 20.92 -16.64
CA TYR A 29 -20.00 19.55 -16.39
C TYR A 29 -18.87 19.45 -15.34
N ALA A 30 -18.40 20.59 -14.80
CA ALA A 30 -17.45 20.58 -13.70
C ALA A 30 -18.24 20.46 -12.38
N LEU A 31 -17.94 19.43 -11.62
CA LEU A 31 -18.46 19.22 -10.26
C LEU A 31 -17.78 20.23 -9.31
N TYR A 32 -18.30 21.46 -9.26
CA TYR A 32 -17.73 22.51 -8.39
C TYR A 32 -18.08 22.32 -6.90
N ASP A 33 -18.96 21.39 -6.57
CA ASP A 33 -19.49 21.22 -5.21
C ASP A 33 -19.99 19.78 -4.98
N ALA A 34 -19.15 18.78 -5.31
CA ALA A 34 -19.49 17.38 -5.08
C ALA A 34 -19.41 17.05 -3.57
N PRO A 35 -20.36 16.30 -3.01
CA PRO A 35 -20.30 15.86 -1.63
C PRO A 35 -19.01 15.09 -1.33
N ALA A 36 -18.48 15.22 -0.10
CA ALA A 36 -17.25 14.56 0.32
C ALA A 36 -17.29 13.04 0.07
N GLU A 37 -18.40 12.37 0.35
CA GLU A 37 -18.56 10.91 0.17
C GLU A 37 -18.34 10.45 -1.27
N SER A 38 -18.61 11.31 -2.28
CA SER A 38 -18.49 10.97 -3.69
C SER A 38 -17.04 10.73 -4.15
N PHE A 39 -16.06 11.16 -3.37
CA PHE A 39 -14.63 10.98 -3.64
C PHE A 39 -14.06 9.64 -3.14
N VAL A 40 -14.74 8.98 -2.20
CA VAL A 40 -14.25 7.75 -1.56
C VAL A 40 -13.93 6.67 -2.58
N GLN A 41 -14.93 6.27 -3.37
CA GLN A 41 -14.76 5.19 -4.34
C GLN A 41 -13.76 5.50 -5.45
N PRO A 42 -13.73 6.69 -6.09
CA PRO A 42 -12.71 7.03 -7.07
C PRO A 42 -11.28 6.99 -6.51
N ILE A 43 -11.06 7.47 -5.28
CA ILE A 43 -9.74 7.43 -4.64
C ILE A 43 -9.33 5.97 -4.38
N LEU A 44 -10.20 5.16 -3.77
CA LEU A 44 -9.95 3.75 -3.52
C LEU A 44 -9.64 2.98 -4.79
N TYR A 45 -10.50 3.12 -5.80
CA TYR A 45 -10.36 2.39 -7.07
C TYR A 45 -9.03 2.71 -7.77
N ASN A 46 -8.72 3.99 -7.97
CA ASN A 46 -7.53 4.39 -8.70
C ASN A 46 -6.24 4.08 -7.92
N THR A 47 -6.30 4.18 -6.58
CA THR A 47 -5.18 3.80 -5.72
C THR A 47 -4.90 2.30 -5.85
N GLU A 48 -5.91 1.47 -5.64
CA GLU A 48 -5.73 0.02 -5.71
C GLU A 48 -5.41 -0.46 -7.12
N TYR A 49 -6.03 0.11 -8.15
CA TYR A 49 -5.69 -0.17 -9.55
C TYR A 49 -4.20 0.05 -9.82
N THR A 50 -3.64 1.16 -9.33
CA THR A 50 -2.23 1.48 -9.47
C THR A 50 -1.35 0.49 -8.69
N LEU A 51 -1.68 0.23 -7.43
CA LEU A 51 -0.89 -0.63 -6.55
C LEU A 51 -0.88 -2.08 -7.02
N VAL A 52 -2.04 -2.65 -7.37
CA VAL A 52 -2.12 -4.04 -7.81
C VAL A 52 -1.48 -4.25 -9.18
N SER A 53 -1.55 -3.26 -10.08
CA SER A 53 -0.82 -3.31 -11.35
C SER A 53 0.68 -3.42 -11.12
N ARG A 54 1.23 -2.61 -10.22
CA ARG A 54 2.67 -2.63 -9.89
C ARG A 54 3.05 -3.84 -9.04
N SER A 55 2.14 -4.34 -8.22
CA SER A 55 2.35 -5.60 -7.48
C SER A 55 2.54 -6.78 -8.43
N TYR A 56 1.84 -6.79 -9.55
CA TYR A 56 1.94 -7.87 -10.54
C TYR A 56 3.24 -7.86 -11.34
N ASP A 57 3.62 -6.73 -11.92
CA ASP A 57 4.69 -6.66 -12.91
C ASP A 57 6.06 -6.25 -12.35
N LEU A 58 6.09 -5.34 -11.38
CA LEU A 58 7.34 -4.81 -10.80
C LEU A 58 7.67 -5.49 -9.48
N LEU A 59 6.77 -5.35 -8.50
CA LEU A 59 7.08 -5.69 -7.11
C LEU A 59 7.12 -7.20 -6.89
N SER A 60 6.32 -7.98 -7.64
CA SER A 60 6.41 -9.44 -7.63
C SER A 60 7.77 -9.95 -8.09
N GLU A 61 8.39 -9.28 -9.07
CA GLU A 61 9.73 -9.64 -9.55
C GLU A 61 10.81 -9.18 -8.56
N LEU A 62 10.72 -7.97 -8.02
CA LEU A 62 11.66 -7.47 -7.01
C LEU A 62 11.63 -8.33 -5.74
N MET A 63 10.44 -8.75 -5.32
CA MET A 63 10.25 -9.57 -4.11
C MET A 63 10.34 -11.07 -4.37
N GLN A 64 10.71 -11.47 -5.59
CA GLN A 64 10.92 -12.86 -5.97
C GLN A 64 9.71 -13.77 -5.73
N TYR A 65 8.50 -13.24 -5.94
CA TYR A 65 7.28 -14.03 -5.99
C TYR A 65 7.11 -14.73 -7.33
N SER A 66 7.34 -14.00 -8.41
CA SER A 66 7.20 -14.46 -9.78
C SER A 66 8.21 -13.77 -10.69
N VAL A 67 8.41 -14.34 -11.86
CA VAL A 67 9.30 -13.82 -12.92
C VAL A 67 8.61 -13.92 -14.27
N ASN A 68 8.66 -12.87 -15.06
CA ASN A 68 8.28 -12.91 -16.45
C ASN A 68 9.48 -13.39 -17.28
N TYR A 69 9.37 -14.61 -17.88
CA TYR A 69 10.45 -15.20 -18.65
C TYR A 69 10.44 -14.82 -20.14
N ASN A 70 9.49 -14.02 -20.60
CA ASN A 70 9.42 -13.58 -22.00
C ASN A 70 10.55 -12.58 -22.29
N THR A 71 11.72 -13.12 -22.60
CA THR A 71 12.97 -12.37 -22.81
C THR A 71 13.02 -11.62 -24.14
N GLU A 72 12.04 -11.80 -25.04
CA GLU A 72 11.98 -11.05 -26.30
C GLU A 72 11.58 -9.58 -26.07
N VAL A 73 10.98 -9.26 -24.94
CA VAL A 73 10.73 -7.88 -24.52
C VAL A 73 11.95 -7.38 -23.74
N THR A 74 13.02 -7.15 -24.44
CA THR A 74 14.36 -6.87 -23.92
C THR A 74 14.52 -5.56 -23.13
N SER A 75 13.48 -4.77 -22.96
CA SER A 75 13.54 -3.45 -22.31
C SER A 75 12.95 -3.38 -20.91
N GLN A 76 12.36 -4.45 -20.39
CA GLN A 76 11.71 -4.46 -19.08
C GLN A 76 12.02 -5.76 -18.33
N MET A 77 13.21 -5.83 -17.77
CA MET A 77 13.58 -6.93 -16.91
C MET A 77 13.68 -6.42 -15.46
N ASN A 78 12.52 -6.22 -14.82
CA ASN A 78 12.47 -5.69 -13.44
C ASN A 78 13.28 -6.57 -12.47
N TYR A 79 13.30 -7.88 -12.68
CA TYR A 79 14.10 -8.81 -11.90
C TYR A 79 15.62 -8.61 -12.06
N ASN A 80 16.07 -7.96 -13.13
CA ASN A 80 17.46 -7.54 -13.34
C ASN A 80 17.71 -6.10 -12.88
N TYR A 81 16.69 -5.47 -12.27
CA TYR A 81 16.70 -4.08 -11.81
C TYR A 81 16.84 -3.06 -12.95
N SER A 82 16.57 -3.48 -14.18
CA SER A 82 16.48 -2.64 -15.37
C SER A 82 15.07 -2.05 -15.48
N ILE A 83 14.78 -1.09 -14.61
CA ILE A 83 13.47 -0.45 -14.52
C ILE A 83 13.43 0.75 -15.45
N THR A 84 12.41 0.83 -16.31
CA THR A 84 12.25 1.93 -17.26
C THR A 84 11.69 3.18 -16.58
N GLU A 85 11.92 4.36 -17.19
CA GLU A 85 11.38 5.63 -16.69
C GLU A 85 9.84 5.64 -16.61
N SER A 86 9.16 4.94 -17.52
CA SER A 86 7.69 4.83 -17.48
C SER A 86 7.20 4.00 -16.29
N VAL A 87 7.94 2.97 -15.89
CA VAL A 87 7.65 2.16 -14.71
C VAL A 87 7.95 2.96 -13.44
N ASP A 88 9.06 3.67 -13.38
CA ASP A 88 9.39 4.59 -12.28
C ASP A 88 8.28 5.61 -12.05
N ALA A 89 7.76 6.23 -13.12
CA ALA A 89 6.75 7.27 -13.04
C ALA A 89 5.33 6.76 -12.70
N SER A 90 5.08 5.48 -12.84
CA SER A 90 3.71 4.94 -12.84
C SER A 90 2.95 5.11 -11.52
N ILE A 91 3.61 4.89 -10.38
CA ILE A 91 3.02 5.08 -9.05
C ILE A 91 2.81 6.58 -8.78
N TRP A 92 3.77 7.42 -9.14
CA TRP A 92 3.65 8.86 -9.03
C TRP A 92 2.43 9.40 -9.78
N LEU A 93 2.34 9.07 -11.07
CA LEU A 93 1.26 9.54 -11.95
C LEU A 93 -0.10 8.97 -11.56
N GLY A 94 -0.15 7.76 -11.02
CA GLY A 94 -1.39 7.14 -10.57
C GLY A 94 -1.90 7.67 -9.23
N LEU A 95 -1.00 7.98 -8.31
CA LEU A 95 -1.37 8.29 -6.93
C LEU A 95 -1.45 9.80 -6.62
N TYR A 96 -0.61 10.67 -7.20
CA TYR A 96 -0.71 12.11 -6.92
C TYR A 96 -2.07 12.74 -7.23
N PRO A 97 -2.76 12.38 -8.33
CA PRO A 97 -4.14 12.84 -8.54
C PRO A 97 -5.08 12.40 -7.41
N GLN A 98 -4.87 11.21 -6.84
CA GLN A 98 -5.69 10.72 -5.74
C GLN A 98 -5.37 11.43 -4.41
N ALA A 99 -4.13 11.81 -4.18
CA ALA A 99 -3.75 12.65 -3.06
C ALA A 99 -4.43 14.03 -3.14
N GLY A 100 -4.46 14.64 -4.32
CA GLY A 100 -5.21 15.89 -4.57
C GLY A 100 -6.71 15.71 -4.35
N ASN A 101 -7.30 14.60 -4.79
CA ASN A 101 -8.70 14.28 -4.55
C ASN A 101 -9.00 14.10 -3.06
N ALA A 102 -8.09 13.46 -2.30
CA ALA A 102 -8.26 13.28 -0.86
C ALA A 102 -8.17 14.62 -0.10
N GLU A 103 -7.27 15.52 -0.51
CA GLU A 103 -7.20 16.88 0.04
C GLU A 103 -8.48 17.69 -0.24
N TYR A 104 -9.01 17.59 -1.46
CA TYR A 104 -10.27 18.23 -1.81
C TYR A 104 -11.45 17.62 -1.03
N MET A 105 -11.48 16.30 -0.86
CA MET A 105 -12.47 15.61 -0.05
C MET A 105 -12.45 16.09 1.40
N LEU A 106 -11.24 16.25 1.98
CA LEU A 106 -11.06 16.79 3.33
C LEU A 106 -11.67 18.19 3.45
N HIS A 107 -11.37 19.08 2.50
CA HIS A 107 -11.92 20.42 2.46
C HIS A 107 -13.46 20.41 2.36
N GLN A 108 -14.05 19.51 1.56
CA GLN A 108 -15.51 19.37 1.47
C GLN A 108 -16.12 18.83 2.76
N ALA A 109 -15.51 17.84 3.39
CA ALA A 109 -15.97 17.29 4.66
C ALA A 109 -15.98 18.34 5.78
N GLU A 110 -15.00 19.25 5.80
CA GLU A 110 -14.95 20.39 6.71
C GLU A 110 -16.03 21.44 6.40
N LYS A 111 -16.28 21.73 5.13
CA LYS A 111 -17.34 22.62 4.68
C LYS A 111 -18.74 22.08 5.02
N GLU A 112 -18.91 20.76 4.96
CA GLU A 112 -20.15 20.05 5.31
C GLU A 112 -20.33 19.86 6.82
N ASP A 113 -19.35 20.25 7.63
CA ASP A 113 -19.29 19.99 9.07
C ASP A 113 -19.54 18.52 9.41
N ASN A 114 -18.92 17.63 8.61
CA ASN A 114 -19.09 16.18 8.70
C ASN A 114 -17.82 15.49 9.25
N PRO A 115 -17.74 15.27 10.58
CA PRO A 115 -16.56 14.69 11.19
C PRO A 115 -16.30 13.24 10.76
N ALA A 116 -17.32 12.44 10.42
CA ALA A 116 -17.12 11.10 9.90
C ALA A 116 -16.40 11.12 8.55
N MET A 117 -16.85 11.98 7.62
CA MET A 117 -16.19 12.16 6.33
C MET A 117 -14.80 12.79 6.47
N LYS A 118 -14.59 13.67 7.43
CA LYS A 118 -13.26 14.19 7.76
C LYS A 118 -12.31 13.05 8.13
N GLY A 119 -12.73 12.14 9.01
CA GLY A 119 -11.93 10.96 9.37
C GLY A 119 -11.58 10.08 8.17
N VAL A 120 -12.55 9.79 7.29
CA VAL A 120 -12.31 9.01 6.06
C VAL A 120 -11.33 9.72 5.12
N ALA A 121 -11.47 11.03 4.93
CA ALA A 121 -10.59 11.82 4.07
C ALA A 121 -9.14 11.84 4.57
N LEU A 122 -8.93 11.98 5.88
CA LEU A 122 -7.61 11.93 6.52
C LEU A 122 -6.95 10.57 6.34
N ILE A 123 -7.70 9.47 6.48
CA ILE A 123 -7.20 8.11 6.22
C ILE A 123 -6.81 7.94 4.76
N LEU A 124 -7.65 8.36 3.82
CA LEU A 124 -7.38 8.25 2.38
C LEU A 124 -6.17 9.09 1.96
N LYS A 125 -6.06 10.32 2.45
CA LYS A 125 -4.88 11.18 2.24
C LYS A 125 -3.61 10.46 2.73
N THR A 126 -3.63 9.93 3.93
CA THR A 126 -2.49 9.22 4.52
C THR A 126 -2.16 7.94 3.76
N LEU A 127 -3.17 7.15 3.38
CA LEU A 127 -3.00 5.92 2.60
C LEU A 127 -2.30 6.22 1.27
N VAL A 128 -2.80 7.19 0.52
CA VAL A 128 -2.26 7.54 -0.80
C VAL A 128 -0.84 8.08 -0.67
N MET A 129 -0.63 9.05 0.23
CA MET A 129 0.67 9.69 0.39
C MET A 129 1.73 8.76 0.98
N SER A 130 1.38 7.87 1.90
CA SER A 130 2.34 6.88 2.43
C SER A 130 2.92 6.01 1.31
N ASN A 131 2.08 5.57 0.37
CA ASN A 131 2.56 4.78 -0.78
C ASN A 131 3.50 5.59 -1.70
N ILE A 132 3.25 6.87 -1.93
CA ILE A 132 4.13 7.74 -2.72
C ILE A 132 5.47 7.92 -1.99
N VAL A 133 5.42 8.31 -0.73
CA VAL A 133 6.60 8.59 0.11
C VAL A 133 7.45 7.34 0.29
N ASP A 134 6.82 6.18 0.49
CA ASP A 134 7.52 4.90 0.64
C ASP A 134 8.26 4.46 -0.62
N VAL A 135 7.74 4.84 -1.78
CA VAL A 135 8.36 4.49 -3.06
C VAL A 135 9.49 5.45 -3.44
N TYR A 136 9.30 6.75 -3.22
CA TYR A 136 10.21 7.78 -3.74
C TYR A 136 11.06 8.48 -2.68
N GLY A 137 10.75 8.34 -1.39
CA GLY A 137 11.41 9.05 -0.30
C GLY A 137 10.86 10.48 -0.14
N ASN A 138 11.72 11.47 -0.21
CA ASN A 138 11.35 12.88 -0.11
C ASN A 138 10.57 13.31 -1.37
N VAL A 139 9.40 13.91 -1.19
CA VAL A 139 8.46 14.22 -2.29
C VAL A 139 7.73 15.53 -2.03
N PRO A 140 7.17 16.21 -3.03
CA PRO A 140 6.30 17.36 -2.81
C PRO A 140 5.04 16.98 -2.01
N TYR A 141 4.84 17.59 -0.85
CA TYR A 141 3.75 17.25 0.07
C TYR A 141 2.97 18.45 0.58
N PHE A 142 3.58 19.28 1.47
CA PHE A 142 2.86 20.32 2.21
C PHE A 142 2.25 21.42 1.33
N ASP A 143 2.96 21.82 0.29
CA ASP A 143 2.49 22.85 -0.65
C ASP A 143 1.75 22.22 -1.84
N ALA A 144 2.20 21.05 -2.29
CA ALA A 144 1.67 20.39 -3.48
C ALA A 144 0.19 20.03 -3.37
N LEU A 145 -0.23 19.50 -2.23
CA LEU A 145 -1.62 19.07 -2.03
C LEU A 145 -2.58 20.25 -1.95
N LYS A 146 -2.13 21.42 -1.50
CA LYS A 146 -2.93 22.64 -1.42
C LYS A 146 -3.22 23.28 -2.78
N ILE A 147 -2.45 22.95 -3.81
CA ILE A 147 -2.65 23.49 -5.18
C ILE A 147 -4.05 23.16 -5.69
N ALA A 148 -4.59 21.98 -5.38
CA ALA A 148 -5.94 21.59 -5.77
C ALA A 148 -7.03 22.53 -5.22
N LEU A 149 -6.75 23.23 -4.13
CA LEU A 149 -7.67 24.18 -3.47
C LEU A 149 -7.45 25.64 -3.91
N GLN A 150 -6.34 25.95 -4.58
CA GLN A 150 -5.98 27.31 -4.97
C GLN A 150 -6.65 27.69 -6.29
N LYS A 151 -7.31 28.85 -6.31
CA LYS A 151 -7.91 29.41 -7.54
C LYS A 151 -6.87 30.02 -8.48
N ASP A 152 -5.70 30.37 -7.98
CA ASP A 152 -4.61 30.98 -8.75
C ASP A 152 -3.53 29.94 -9.04
N THR A 153 -3.52 29.47 -10.26
CA THR A 153 -2.70 28.33 -10.73
C THR A 153 -1.40 28.75 -11.40
N LEU A 154 -0.95 29.98 -11.22
CA LEU A 154 0.21 30.51 -11.93
C LEU A 154 1.57 30.12 -11.30
N ASN A 155 1.59 29.54 -10.12
CA ASN A 155 2.82 29.15 -9.42
C ASN A 155 2.81 27.66 -9.05
N TYR A 156 3.24 26.79 -9.98
CA TYR A 156 3.24 25.34 -9.84
C TYR A 156 4.55 24.75 -9.28
N THR A 157 5.48 25.57 -8.84
CA THR A 157 6.73 25.08 -8.24
C THR A 157 6.51 24.69 -6.79
N THR A 158 6.55 23.40 -6.52
CA THR A 158 6.44 22.87 -5.16
C THR A 158 7.77 22.32 -4.70
N ARG A 159 8.08 22.50 -3.42
CA ARG A 159 9.28 21.94 -2.81
C ARG A 159 9.11 20.44 -2.60
N TYR A 160 10.23 19.72 -2.60
CA TYR A 160 10.29 18.39 -2.05
C TYR A 160 10.46 18.51 -0.55
N ASP A 161 9.65 17.79 0.20
CA ASP A 161 9.63 17.83 1.66
C ASP A 161 10.37 16.61 2.25
N ASP A 162 10.93 16.77 3.44
CA ASP A 162 11.65 15.71 4.12
C ASP A 162 10.67 14.58 4.51
N MET A 163 11.00 13.35 4.14
CA MET A 163 10.20 12.18 4.41
C MET A 163 9.88 12.00 5.90
N LYS A 164 10.83 12.34 6.80
CA LYS A 164 10.62 12.26 8.24
C LYS A 164 9.52 13.22 8.70
N LEU A 165 9.49 14.44 8.16
CA LEU A 165 8.45 15.43 8.47
C LEU A 165 7.09 15.01 7.89
N ILE A 166 7.08 14.42 6.70
CA ILE A 166 5.83 13.87 6.11
C ILE A 166 5.29 12.74 6.99
N TYR A 167 6.14 11.86 7.51
CA TYR A 167 5.72 10.79 8.43
C TYR A 167 5.17 11.34 9.74
N ALA A 168 5.77 12.41 10.29
CA ALA A 168 5.24 13.09 11.46
C ALA A 168 3.83 13.64 11.22
N ASP A 169 3.62 14.30 10.08
CA ASP A 169 2.30 14.81 9.68
C ASP A 169 1.29 13.66 9.48
N MET A 170 1.68 12.58 8.80
CA MET A 170 0.80 11.42 8.62
C MET A 170 0.36 10.78 9.94
N PHE A 171 1.24 10.73 10.94
CA PHE A 171 0.86 10.26 12.27
C PHE A 171 -0.15 11.20 12.93
N ALA A 172 0.05 12.52 12.85
CA ALA A 172 -0.90 13.49 13.34
C ALA A 172 -2.26 13.40 12.63
N LEU A 173 -2.26 13.24 11.30
CA LEU A 173 -3.50 13.05 10.52
C LEU A 173 -4.29 11.81 10.97
N LEU A 174 -3.63 10.72 11.36
CA LEU A 174 -4.30 9.51 11.84
C LEU A 174 -4.83 9.64 13.27
N GLU A 175 -4.15 10.40 14.15
CA GLU A 175 -4.71 10.81 15.43
C GLU A 175 -5.96 11.67 15.24
N ASP A 176 -5.89 12.68 14.37
CA ASP A 176 -7.01 13.54 14.02
C ASP A 176 -8.18 12.75 13.41
N ALA A 177 -7.88 11.73 12.59
CA ALA A 177 -8.90 10.87 12.01
C ALA A 177 -9.64 10.09 13.10
N ASN A 178 -8.90 9.47 14.04
CA ASN A 178 -9.51 8.76 15.17
C ASN A 178 -10.37 9.71 16.02
N ALA A 179 -9.89 10.92 16.32
CA ALA A 179 -10.63 11.93 17.08
C ALA A 179 -11.89 12.40 16.32
N ALA A 180 -11.82 12.55 15.00
CA ALA A 180 -12.97 12.92 14.17
C ALA A 180 -14.10 11.85 14.22
N PHE A 181 -13.75 10.56 14.21
CA PHE A 181 -14.74 9.49 14.38
C PHE A 181 -15.35 9.48 15.79
N VAL A 182 -14.57 9.73 16.84
CA VAL A 182 -15.10 9.90 18.22
C VAL A 182 -16.11 11.03 18.25
N LYS A 183 -15.79 12.18 17.64
CA LYS A 183 -16.69 13.31 17.55
C LYS A 183 -17.98 12.98 16.78
N ALA A 184 -17.89 12.25 15.67
CA ALA A 184 -19.05 11.81 14.91
C ALA A 184 -19.99 10.94 15.76
N GLU A 185 -19.44 10.03 16.54
CA GLU A 185 -20.20 9.16 17.44
C GLU A 185 -20.86 9.94 18.58
N GLU A 186 -20.17 10.93 19.17
CA GLU A 186 -20.75 11.84 20.16
C GLU A 186 -21.96 12.59 19.62
N LEU A 187 -21.87 13.17 18.40
CA LEU A 187 -22.98 13.88 17.74
C LEU A 187 -24.17 12.97 17.45
N LYS A 188 -23.91 11.72 17.05
CA LYS A 188 -24.96 10.72 16.88
C LYS A 188 -25.63 10.38 18.22
N ASN A 189 -24.86 10.17 19.27
CA ASN A 189 -25.36 9.81 20.60
C ASN A 189 -26.14 10.96 21.26
N SER A 190 -25.77 12.23 20.97
CA SER A 190 -26.55 13.40 21.40
C SER A 190 -27.82 13.65 20.58
N GLY A 191 -27.95 12.97 19.45
CA GLY A 191 -29.08 13.12 18.52
C GLY A 191 -28.96 14.33 17.58
N GLU A 192 -27.78 14.96 17.51
CA GLU A 192 -27.52 16.06 16.58
C GLU A 192 -27.44 15.58 15.13
N ILE A 193 -26.94 14.36 14.91
CA ILE A 193 -26.99 13.68 13.60
C ILE A 193 -27.68 12.31 13.72
N PRO A 194 -28.42 11.88 12.66
CA PRO A 194 -29.18 10.63 12.72
C PRO A 194 -28.32 9.36 12.64
N GLN A 195 -27.16 9.46 11.96
CA GLN A 195 -26.23 8.32 11.73
C GLN A 195 -24.84 8.85 11.36
N THR A 196 -23.84 7.98 11.48
CA THR A 196 -22.47 8.26 11.04
C THR A 196 -22.15 7.64 9.67
N ASP A 197 -22.79 6.51 9.33
CA ASP A 197 -22.57 5.79 8.09
C ASP A 197 -23.07 6.60 6.88
N PHE A 198 -22.36 6.43 5.74
CA PHE A 198 -22.65 7.13 4.50
C PHE A 198 -23.09 6.15 3.40
N SER A 199 -23.24 6.60 2.17
CA SER A 199 -23.80 5.81 1.09
C SER A 199 -22.91 4.61 0.71
N ALA A 200 -23.44 3.40 0.77
CA ALA A 200 -22.78 2.19 0.27
C ALA A 200 -22.41 2.25 -1.21
N LEU A 201 -23.10 3.10 -1.99
CA LEU A 201 -22.77 3.31 -3.41
C LEU A 201 -21.49 4.12 -3.62
N CYS A 202 -21.06 4.84 -2.60
CA CYS A 202 -19.83 5.62 -2.60
C CYS A 202 -18.63 4.85 -2.04
N ASP A 203 -18.81 3.64 -1.52
CA ASP A 203 -17.76 2.87 -0.85
C ASP A 203 -17.91 1.37 -1.07
N TYR A 204 -17.16 0.81 -2.00
CA TYR A 204 -17.16 -0.63 -2.28
C TYR A 204 -16.19 -1.42 -1.38
N MET A 205 -15.52 -0.76 -0.44
CA MET A 205 -14.67 -1.43 0.54
C MET A 205 -15.44 -1.81 1.81
N TYR A 206 -16.15 -0.84 2.38
CA TYR A 206 -16.86 -1.04 3.65
C TYR A 206 -18.35 -0.70 3.60
N GLU A 207 -18.89 -0.44 2.40
CA GLU A 207 -20.31 -0.14 2.21
C GLU A 207 -20.79 1.07 3.05
N GLY A 208 -19.90 2.06 3.26
CA GLY A 208 -20.17 3.27 4.04
C GLY A 208 -20.09 3.09 5.55
N ASN A 209 -19.64 1.93 6.05
CA ASN A 209 -19.55 1.65 7.48
C ASN A 209 -18.38 2.38 8.14
N VAL A 210 -18.68 3.44 8.90
CA VAL A 210 -17.70 4.33 9.52
C VAL A 210 -16.90 3.64 10.62
N GLU A 211 -17.47 2.67 11.35
CA GLU A 211 -16.73 1.90 12.36
C GLU A 211 -15.61 1.08 11.72
N LYS A 212 -15.85 0.45 10.58
CA LYS A 212 -14.81 -0.27 9.84
C LYS A 212 -13.73 0.67 9.30
N TRP A 213 -14.11 1.86 8.84
CA TRP A 213 -13.15 2.89 8.46
C TRP A 213 -12.23 3.31 9.61
N ARG A 214 -12.80 3.51 10.81
CA ARG A 214 -12.03 3.82 12.01
C ARG A 214 -11.04 2.70 12.35
N ARG A 215 -11.50 1.44 12.30
CA ARG A 215 -10.65 0.26 12.51
C ARG A 215 -9.51 0.18 11.49
N PHE A 216 -9.80 0.42 10.22
CA PHE A 216 -8.80 0.46 9.18
C PHE A 216 -7.79 1.61 9.40
N GLY A 217 -8.26 2.81 9.72
CA GLY A 217 -7.38 3.96 10.00
C GLY A 217 -6.38 3.69 11.12
N ASN A 218 -6.83 3.12 12.23
CA ASN A 218 -5.95 2.76 13.35
C ASN A 218 -5.01 1.58 12.99
N SER A 219 -5.45 0.66 12.13
CA SER A 219 -4.60 -0.44 11.64
C SER A 219 -3.54 0.07 10.64
N LEU A 220 -3.89 1.02 9.78
CA LEU A 220 -2.95 1.73 8.92
C LEU A 220 -1.92 2.51 9.76
N TYR A 221 -2.37 3.15 10.84
CA TYR A 221 -1.50 3.83 11.79
C TYR A 221 -0.45 2.86 12.36
N LEU A 222 -0.87 1.72 12.85
CA LEU A 222 0.04 0.67 13.34
C LEU A 222 1.05 0.23 12.26
N ARG A 223 0.62 0.05 11.02
CA ARG A 223 1.50 -0.27 9.88
C ARG A 223 2.60 0.78 9.70
N LEU A 224 2.22 2.06 9.67
CA LEU A 224 3.16 3.16 9.44
C LEU A 224 4.09 3.39 10.64
N LEU A 225 3.58 3.25 11.86
CA LEU A 225 4.41 3.25 13.07
C LEU A 225 5.47 2.14 13.00
N MET A 226 5.06 0.91 12.68
CA MET A 226 5.98 -0.22 12.56
C MET A 226 7.04 0.01 11.47
N ARG A 227 6.68 0.70 10.39
CA ARG A 227 7.60 1.05 9.31
C ARG A 227 8.72 1.97 9.77
N ALA A 228 8.42 2.98 10.58
CA ALA A 228 9.39 3.95 11.07
C ALA A 228 10.12 3.52 12.34
N ALA A 229 9.55 2.59 13.12
CA ALA A 229 9.99 2.27 14.47
C ALA A 229 11.49 1.93 14.58
N MET A 230 12.00 1.05 13.71
CA MET A 230 13.42 0.65 13.76
C MET A 230 14.37 1.83 13.56
N LYS A 231 14.01 2.76 12.67
CA LYS A 231 14.84 3.95 12.40
C LYS A 231 14.77 4.95 13.53
N VAL A 232 13.59 5.16 14.09
CA VAL A 232 13.43 6.07 15.23
C VAL A 232 14.13 5.52 16.47
N GLU A 233 14.07 4.21 16.73
CA GLU A 233 14.83 3.58 17.82
C GLU A 233 16.35 3.73 17.63
N GLU A 234 16.87 3.55 16.42
CA GLU A 234 18.28 3.78 16.11
C GLU A 234 18.69 5.27 16.31
N ASP A 235 17.78 6.20 16.03
CA ASP A 235 17.98 7.65 16.16
C ASP A 235 17.75 8.20 17.58
N GLY A 236 17.43 7.36 18.55
CA GLY A 236 17.28 7.75 19.96
C GLY A 236 15.89 7.50 20.57
N GLY A 237 15.00 6.82 19.85
CA GLY A 237 13.72 6.31 20.36
C GLY A 237 12.55 7.32 20.36
N VAL A 238 12.81 8.56 19.95
CA VAL A 238 11.81 9.64 19.95
C VAL A 238 11.76 10.33 18.60
N MET A 239 10.56 10.61 18.12
CA MET A 239 10.31 11.39 16.92
C MET A 239 9.80 12.78 17.31
N ASP A 240 10.43 13.82 16.76
CA ASP A 240 9.95 15.19 16.89
C ASP A 240 8.68 15.37 16.03
N MET A 241 7.57 15.57 16.73
CA MET A 241 6.27 15.90 16.14
C MET A 241 6.00 17.40 16.27
N SER A 242 7.02 18.23 16.04
CA SER A 242 6.93 19.69 16.17
C SER A 242 5.76 20.25 15.35
N GLY A 243 4.93 21.03 16.00
CA GLY A 243 3.66 21.51 15.45
C GLY A 243 2.44 20.70 15.91
N THR A 244 2.63 19.63 16.68
CA THR A 244 1.58 18.85 17.33
C THR A 244 1.63 19.02 18.86
N GLU A 245 0.65 18.45 19.57
CA GLU A 245 0.65 18.40 21.04
C GLU A 245 1.70 17.42 21.62
N HIS A 246 2.39 16.66 20.79
CA HIS A 246 3.32 15.59 21.16
C HIS A 246 4.74 15.80 20.58
N PRO A 247 5.52 16.77 21.10
CA PRO A 247 6.87 17.03 20.57
C PRO A 247 7.84 15.85 20.76
N ASP A 248 7.63 15.01 21.80
CA ASP A 248 8.48 13.87 22.14
C ASP A 248 7.73 12.54 21.91
N PHE A 249 7.37 12.25 20.67
CA PHE A 249 6.54 11.11 20.33
C PHE A 249 7.33 9.80 20.31
N SER A 250 6.98 8.86 21.20
CA SER A 250 7.55 7.50 21.19
C SER A 250 6.71 6.55 20.34
N ILE A 251 7.24 6.17 19.20
CA ILE A 251 6.58 5.23 18.29
C ILE A 251 6.34 3.88 18.97
N VAL A 252 7.33 3.37 19.71
CA VAL A 252 7.23 2.07 20.39
C VAL A 252 6.13 2.08 21.45
N ASN A 253 6.02 3.16 22.24
CA ASN A 253 4.94 3.28 23.20
C ASN A 253 3.56 3.34 22.53
N LYS A 254 3.46 3.99 21.37
CA LYS A 254 2.19 4.03 20.63
C LYS A 254 1.84 2.66 20.05
N ILE A 255 2.81 1.90 19.55
CA ILE A 255 2.60 0.50 19.13
C ILE A 255 2.08 -0.35 20.30
N ALA A 256 2.66 -0.20 21.49
CA ALA A 256 2.21 -0.90 22.69
C ALA A 256 0.79 -0.50 23.10
N GLU A 257 0.46 0.80 23.07
CA GLU A 257 -0.89 1.31 23.34
C GLU A 257 -1.93 0.69 22.36
N LEU A 258 -1.63 0.67 21.05
CA LEU A 258 -2.51 0.08 20.07
C LEU A 258 -2.69 -1.43 20.29
N TYR A 259 -1.63 -2.14 20.70
CA TYR A 259 -1.73 -3.54 21.08
C TYR A 259 -2.62 -3.76 22.30
N ASP A 260 -2.48 -2.91 23.32
CA ASP A 260 -3.31 -3.00 24.52
C ASP A 260 -4.78 -2.71 24.21
N CYS A 261 -5.08 -1.73 23.35
CA CYS A 261 -6.43 -1.48 22.83
C CYS A 261 -6.98 -2.68 22.06
N PHE A 262 -6.18 -3.30 21.20
CA PHE A 262 -6.56 -4.51 20.46
C PHE A 262 -6.88 -5.67 21.40
N ASN A 263 -6.02 -5.94 22.36
CA ASN A 263 -6.13 -7.07 23.28
C ASN A 263 -7.25 -6.91 24.30
N SER A 264 -7.45 -5.70 24.84
CA SER A 264 -8.52 -5.40 25.81
C SER A 264 -9.88 -5.18 25.16
N GLY A 265 -9.92 -4.85 23.87
CA GLY A 265 -11.12 -4.42 23.19
C GLY A 265 -11.55 -2.99 23.52
N SER A 266 -10.61 -2.14 23.98
CA SER A 266 -10.86 -0.72 24.22
C SER A 266 -11.40 -0.02 22.96
N GLY A 267 -12.34 0.92 23.16
CA GLY A 267 -12.88 1.78 22.11
C GLY A 267 -12.00 2.97 21.76
N ASP A 268 -10.85 3.18 22.43
CA ASP A 268 -10.01 4.35 22.21
C ASP A 268 -9.36 4.34 20.82
N TYR A 269 -8.75 3.20 20.47
CA TYR A 269 -8.18 2.94 19.13
C TYR A 269 -8.62 1.55 18.65
N PRO A 270 -9.87 1.39 18.17
CA PRO A 270 -10.32 0.11 17.64
C PRO A 270 -9.54 -0.23 16.36
N LEU A 271 -8.97 -1.44 16.30
CA LEU A 271 -8.29 -2.00 15.15
C LEU A 271 -9.14 -3.08 14.48
N MET A 272 -8.72 -3.55 13.31
CA MET A 272 -9.34 -4.72 12.67
C MET A 272 -9.37 -5.91 13.62
N ARG A 273 -10.50 -6.65 13.65
CA ARG A 273 -10.78 -7.75 14.57
C ARG A 273 -10.75 -9.13 13.91
N ASP A 274 -11.10 -9.16 12.67
CA ASP A 274 -11.15 -10.37 11.87
C ASP A 274 -11.01 -10.06 10.37
N ARG A 275 -11.05 -11.09 9.52
CA ARG A 275 -10.97 -10.95 8.06
C ARG A 275 -12.09 -10.12 7.43
N LYS A 276 -13.21 -9.90 8.11
CA LYS A 276 -14.34 -9.07 7.60
C LYS A 276 -14.05 -7.57 7.75
N ASP A 277 -13.07 -7.24 8.59
CA ASP A 277 -12.57 -5.88 8.76
C ASP A 277 -11.41 -5.56 7.80
N ALA A 278 -10.91 -6.54 7.05
CA ALA A 278 -9.83 -6.33 6.09
C ALA A 278 -10.21 -5.25 5.06
N ALA A 279 -9.25 -4.38 4.73
CA ALA A 279 -9.43 -3.33 3.73
C ALA A 279 -9.27 -3.93 2.33
N VAL A 280 -10.37 -4.40 1.77
CA VAL A 280 -10.41 -5.10 0.48
C VAL A 280 -11.23 -4.30 -0.52
N VAL A 281 -10.59 -3.83 -1.59
CA VAL A 281 -11.24 -3.06 -2.65
C VAL A 281 -11.82 -4.00 -3.71
N GLY A 282 -13.12 -3.85 -3.98
CA GLY A 282 -13.82 -4.59 -5.02
C GLY A 282 -13.72 -3.91 -6.39
N PHE A 283 -13.42 -4.71 -7.42
CA PHE A 283 -13.52 -4.32 -8.83
C PHE A 283 -14.77 -4.94 -9.45
N SER A 284 -15.28 -4.35 -10.52
CA SER A 284 -16.49 -4.83 -11.19
C SER A 284 -16.16 -5.54 -12.50
N LYS A 285 -16.88 -6.61 -12.81
CA LYS A 285 -16.85 -7.25 -14.15
C LYS A 285 -17.91 -6.65 -15.09
N ASN A 286 -18.89 -5.94 -14.52
CA ASN A 286 -20.07 -5.47 -15.25
C ASN A 286 -20.04 -3.95 -15.50
N ASN A 287 -19.15 -3.22 -14.84
CA ASN A 287 -18.98 -1.78 -14.99
C ASN A 287 -17.56 -1.48 -15.48
N SER A 288 -17.45 -1.01 -16.73
CA SER A 288 -16.16 -0.73 -17.35
C SER A 288 -15.32 0.34 -16.62
N ALA A 289 -15.97 1.23 -15.88
CA ALA A 289 -15.28 2.23 -15.07
C ALA A 289 -14.59 1.66 -13.84
N LEU A 290 -14.86 0.38 -13.50
CA LEU A 290 -14.35 -0.31 -12.31
C LEU A 290 -13.73 -1.67 -12.67
N TYR A 291 -13.26 -1.85 -13.90
CA TYR A 291 -12.57 -3.08 -14.29
C TYR A 291 -11.22 -3.21 -13.59
N THR A 292 -10.83 -4.46 -13.30
CA THR A 292 -9.48 -4.74 -12.81
C THR A 292 -8.45 -4.34 -13.88
N PRO A 293 -7.19 -4.00 -13.50
CA PRO A 293 -6.14 -3.72 -14.49
C PRO A 293 -5.85 -4.92 -15.40
N PHE A 294 -6.30 -6.12 -15.01
CA PHE A 294 -6.08 -7.37 -15.75
C PHE A 294 -7.26 -7.77 -16.62
N TYR A 295 -8.33 -6.99 -16.68
CA TYR A 295 -9.52 -7.33 -17.45
C TYR A 295 -9.22 -7.63 -18.93
N ALA A 296 -8.30 -6.88 -19.51
CA ALA A 296 -7.90 -7.02 -20.91
C ALA A 296 -6.64 -7.90 -21.12
N VAL A 297 -6.03 -8.42 -20.04
CA VAL A 297 -4.82 -9.25 -20.16
C VAL A 297 -5.17 -10.58 -20.81
N THR A 298 -4.45 -10.94 -21.87
CA THR A 298 -4.64 -12.20 -22.56
C THR A 298 -4.00 -13.36 -21.80
N SER A 299 -4.51 -14.58 -22.00
CA SER A 299 -3.93 -15.79 -21.43
C SER A 299 -2.46 -16.01 -21.86
N GLY A 300 -2.06 -15.51 -23.05
CA GLY A 300 -0.68 -15.58 -23.52
C GLY A 300 0.29 -14.79 -22.63
N ASN A 301 -0.03 -13.55 -22.34
CA ASN A 301 0.81 -12.69 -21.50
C ASN A 301 0.87 -13.20 -20.06
N TRP A 302 -0.24 -13.67 -19.51
CA TRP A 302 -0.27 -14.25 -18.18
C TRP A 302 0.56 -15.53 -18.08
N ASN A 303 0.55 -16.34 -19.12
CA ASN A 303 1.28 -17.60 -19.16
C ASN A 303 2.81 -17.45 -19.18
N SER A 304 3.32 -16.24 -19.42
CA SER A 304 4.77 -15.96 -19.35
C SER A 304 5.25 -15.67 -17.92
N VAL A 305 4.33 -15.50 -16.94
CA VAL A 305 4.68 -15.24 -15.56
C VAL A 305 4.69 -16.53 -14.78
N ILE A 306 5.85 -16.93 -14.28
CA ILE A 306 6.09 -18.18 -13.58
C ILE A 306 6.48 -17.95 -12.13
N ALA A 307 6.25 -18.96 -11.29
CA ALA A 307 6.62 -18.93 -9.88
C ALA A 307 8.13 -18.83 -9.69
N CYS A 308 8.58 -17.97 -8.80
CA CYS A 308 9.98 -17.89 -8.42
C CYS A 308 10.36 -19.02 -7.45
N GLU A 309 11.56 -19.57 -7.63
CA GLU A 309 12.08 -20.65 -6.79
C GLU A 309 12.16 -20.25 -5.31
N THR A 310 12.46 -18.99 -5.02
CA THR A 310 12.55 -18.45 -3.66
C THR A 310 11.24 -18.68 -2.90
N LEU A 311 10.10 -18.28 -3.49
CA LEU A 311 8.79 -18.48 -2.85
C LEU A 311 8.40 -19.96 -2.81
N VAL A 312 8.64 -20.70 -3.89
CA VAL A 312 8.27 -22.12 -3.96
C VAL A 312 8.97 -22.92 -2.87
N LYS A 313 10.25 -22.65 -2.59
CA LYS A 313 11.01 -23.35 -1.53
C LYS A 313 10.48 -23.09 -0.13
N GLU A 314 9.98 -21.89 0.12
CA GLU A 314 9.36 -21.56 1.41
C GLU A 314 7.99 -22.24 1.59
N MET A 315 7.23 -22.37 0.51
CA MET A 315 5.86 -22.91 0.57
C MET A 315 5.80 -24.42 0.38
N TYR A 316 6.82 -25.04 -0.21
CA TYR A 316 6.81 -26.46 -0.55
C TYR A 316 8.10 -27.17 -0.14
N ASN A 317 8.01 -28.03 0.87
CA ASN A 317 9.15 -28.82 1.34
C ASN A 317 8.95 -30.29 1.01
N THR A 318 9.59 -30.76 -0.08
CA THR A 318 9.52 -32.17 -0.53
C THR A 318 10.08 -33.16 0.48
N LYS A 319 11.08 -32.76 1.26
CA LYS A 319 11.71 -33.64 2.27
C LYS A 319 10.79 -33.89 3.47
N LYS A 320 9.93 -32.93 3.79
CA LYS A 320 8.97 -33.02 4.88
C LYS A 320 7.58 -33.49 4.41
N GLY A 321 7.40 -33.71 3.11
CA GLY A 321 6.13 -34.10 2.51
C GLY A 321 5.01 -33.09 2.73
N PHE A 322 5.37 -31.81 2.73
CA PHE A 322 4.54 -30.71 3.18
C PHE A 322 4.39 -29.64 2.11
N ALA A 323 3.17 -29.16 1.93
CA ALA A 323 2.84 -27.99 1.13
C ALA A 323 2.03 -27.02 1.98
N ASP A 324 2.42 -25.76 1.93
CA ASP A 324 1.62 -24.66 2.44
C ASP A 324 0.26 -24.65 1.73
N PRO A 325 -0.88 -24.59 2.43
CA PRO A 325 -2.21 -24.57 1.80
C PRO A 325 -2.38 -23.43 0.78
N ARG A 326 -1.76 -22.27 0.98
CA ARG A 326 -1.78 -21.13 0.07
C ARG A 326 -1.16 -21.43 -1.29
N TYR A 327 -0.21 -22.38 -1.34
CA TYR A 327 0.53 -22.75 -2.53
C TYR A 327 -0.38 -23.12 -3.72
N TYR A 328 -1.47 -23.84 -3.44
CA TYR A 328 -2.44 -24.27 -4.45
C TYR A 328 -3.31 -23.14 -5.01
N TYR A 329 -3.27 -21.98 -4.34
CA TYR A 329 -3.97 -20.77 -4.77
C TYR A 329 -3.03 -19.77 -5.45
N TYR A 330 -1.77 -19.73 -5.02
CA TYR A 330 -0.77 -18.84 -5.62
C TYR A 330 -0.33 -19.31 -7.01
N PHE A 331 -0.30 -20.63 -7.23
CA PHE A 331 0.27 -21.22 -8.44
C PHE A 331 -0.61 -22.29 -9.07
N THR A 332 -0.47 -22.45 -10.39
CA THR A 332 -1.05 -23.57 -11.13
C THR A 332 -0.04 -24.71 -11.25
N LYS A 333 -0.53 -25.94 -11.45
CA LYS A 333 0.34 -27.07 -11.83
C LYS A 333 0.95 -26.84 -13.20
N PRO A 334 2.17 -27.36 -13.47
CA PRO A 334 2.76 -27.34 -14.79
C PRO A 334 1.84 -27.99 -15.82
N LEU A 335 1.75 -27.41 -17.01
CA LEU A 335 0.97 -27.98 -18.11
C LEU A 335 1.53 -29.38 -18.51
N GLY A 336 0.64 -30.37 -18.62
CA GLY A 336 1.01 -31.71 -19.08
C GLY A 336 1.52 -32.69 -18.01
N ALA A 337 1.52 -32.29 -16.72
CA ALA A 337 1.95 -33.17 -15.64
C ALA A 337 0.95 -33.15 -14.48
N PRO A 338 -0.23 -33.76 -14.61
CA PRO A 338 -1.28 -33.73 -13.60
C PRO A 338 -0.87 -34.36 -12.24
N THR A 339 0.18 -35.16 -12.21
CA THR A 339 0.69 -35.83 -11.03
C THR A 339 2.03 -35.28 -10.53
N GLN A 340 2.67 -34.38 -11.27
CA GLN A 340 3.92 -33.78 -10.82
C GLN A 340 3.63 -32.58 -9.91
N LEU A 341 4.35 -32.56 -8.85
CA LEU A 341 4.43 -31.44 -7.93
C LEU A 341 4.91 -30.19 -8.69
N PHE A 342 4.45 -29.05 -8.24
CA PHE A 342 4.87 -27.77 -8.78
C PHE A 342 6.39 -27.67 -8.85
N LYS A 343 6.91 -27.34 -10.01
CA LYS A 343 8.33 -27.09 -10.22
C LYS A 343 8.54 -25.63 -10.53
N SER A 344 9.41 -24.99 -9.79
CA SER A 344 10.10 -23.80 -10.20
C SER A 344 11.57 -24.17 -10.37
N ASN A 345 12.12 -23.97 -11.55
CA ASN A 345 13.54 -24.14 -11.83
C ASN A 345 14.26 -22.80 -11.96
N LEU A 346 13.57 -21.71 -11.62
CA LEU A 346 14.12 -20.39 -11.75
C LEU A 346 14.52 -19.84 -10.41
N ASP A 347 15.79 -19.76 -10.23
CA ASP A 347 16.39 -18.66 -9.53
C ASP A 347 15.90 -17.37 -10.23
N ALA A 348 15.45 -16.36 -9.51
CA ALA A 348 14.92 -15.11 -10.04
C ALA A 348 15.82 -14.42 -11.09
N PHE A 349 17.00 -14.93 -11.29
CA PHE A 349 18.07 -14.37 -12.07
C PHE A 349 18.48 -15.20 -13.29
N LEU A 350 17.94 -16.41 -13.46
CA LEU A 350 18.33 -17.32 -14.54
C LEU A 350 17.26 -17.44 -15.64
N ALA A 351 16.50 -16.36 -15.89
CA ALA A 351 15.43 -16.35 -16.89
C ALA A 351 15.94 -16.56 -18.33
N LYS A 352 17.23 -16.54 -18.58
CA LYS A 352 17.82 -16.87 -19.88
C LYS A 352 17.65 -18.36 -20.15
N ASN A 353 16.89 -18.71 -21.22
CA ASN A 353 16.70 -20.05 -21.74
C ASN A 353 15.70 -20.95 -20.98
N VAL A 354 14.69 -20.38 -20.32
CA VAL A 354 13.68 -21.17 -19.64
C VAL A 354 12.47 -21.41 -20.51
N SER A 355 12.09 -22.69 -20.59
CA SER A 355 10.83 -23.10 -21.20
C SER A 355 9.68 -23.02 -20.19
N ALA A 356 8.55 -22.41 -20.57
CA ALA A 356 7.33 -22.40 -19.78
C ALA A 356 6.79 -23.80 -19.45
N ALA A 357 7.18 -24.79 -20.24
CA ALA A 357 6.56 -26.11 -20.27
C ALA A 357 6.77 -26.97 -19.01
N GLY A 358 7.67 -26.59 -18.11
CA GLY A 358 7.98 -27.38 -16.91
C GLY A 358 7.78 -26.63 -15.59
N ASN A 359 7.32 -25.36 -15.62
CA ASN A 359 7.25 -24.50 -14.44
C ASN A 359 5.81 -24.19 -14.03
N SER A 360 5.59 -24.04 -12.74
CA SER A 360 4.34 -23.51 -12.20
C SER A 360 4.18 -22.04 -12.57
N LYS A 361 2.98 -21.68 -12.98
CA LYS A 361 2.61 -20.32 -13.33
C LYS A 361 1.90 -19.67 -12.16
N VAL A 362 1.90 -18.34 -12.13
CA VAL A 362 1.04 -17.60 -11.20
C VAL A 362 -0.40 -18.05 -11.42
N GLY A 363 -1.02 -18.56 -10.36
CA GLY A 363 -2.25 -19.36 -10.43
C GLY A 363 -3.50 -18.62 -10.80
N ARG A 364 -3.42 -17.30 -11.07
CA ARG A 364 -4.59 -16.47 -11.16
C ARG A 364 -4.59 -15.59 -12.37
N TYR A 365 -5.60 -15.84 -13.16
CA TYR A 365 -6.00 -15.00 -14.25
C TYR A 365 -7.34 -14.31 -13.90
N PRO A 366 -7.36 -12.99 -13.65
CA PRO A 366 -8.53 -12.32 -13.06
C PRO A 366 -9.74 -12.18 -13.99
N ASN A 367 -9.63 -12.46 -15.29
CA ASN A 367 -10.71 -12.19 -16.24
C ASN A 367 -11.72 -13.33 -16.45
N GLY A 368 -11.65 -14.39 -15.71
CA GLY A 368 -12.70 -15.44 -15.67
C GLY A 368 -12.96 -16.24 -16.94
N ASN A 369 -12.28 -15.96 -18.06
CA ASN A 369 -12.57 -16.55 -19.37
C ASN A 369 -11.75 -17.80 -19.69
N SER A 370 -10.74 -18.12 -18.93
CA SER A 370 -9.97 -19.34 -19.12
C SER A 370 -10.17 -20.24 -17.91
N GLY A 371 -10.73 -21.42 -18.08
CA GLY A 371 -11.06 -22.38 -17.01
C GLY A 371 -9.93 -22.80 -16.05
N GLN A 372 -8.87 -21.99 -15.97
CA GLN A 372 -7.72 -22.17 -15.10
C GLN A 372 -7.77 -21.27 -13.84
N ILE A 373 -8.75 -20.37 -13.74
CA ILE A 373 -8.87 -19.41 -12.63
C ILE A 373 -9.83 -19.89 -11.55
N GLY A 374 -10.17 -21.14 -11.58
CA GLY A 374 -11.27 -21.68 -10.81
C GLY A 374 -11.20 -21.53 -9.29
N ASN A 375 -10.12 -21.00 -8.73
CA ASN A 375 -9.88 -21.10 -7.29
C ASN A 375 -10.02 -19.80 -6.50
N LEU A 376 -10.21 -18.61 -7.14
CA LEU A 376 -10.57 -17.40 -6.45
C LEU A 376 -12.03 -17.07 -6.64
N LYS A 377 -12.82 -17.20 -5.58
CA LYS A 377 -14.18 -16.68 -5.55
C LYS A 377 -14.25 -15.18 -5.85
N ASN A 378 -13.17 -14.45 -5.58
CA ASN A 378 -13.11 -13.01 -5.66
C ASN A 378 -11.81 -12.55 -6.37
N ALA A 379 -11.58 -13.03 -7.62
CA ALA A 379 -10.46 -12.58 -8.45
C ALA A 379 -10.50 -11.08 -8.81
N ASP A 380 -11.54 -10.42 -8.42
CA ASP A 380 -11.86 -9.00 -8.58
C ASP A 380 -11.75 -8.20 -7.26
N HIS A 381 -11.21 -8.77 -6.20
CA HIS A 381 -11.00 -8.12 -4.92
C HIS A 381 -9.53 -8.19 -4.52
N TYR A 382 -8.95 -7.06 -4.16
CA TYR A 382 -7.55 -6.94 -3.74
C TYR A 382 -7.45 -6.18 -2.43
N ALA A 383 -6.52 -6.61 -1.58
CA ALA A 383 -6.38 -6.06 -0.25
C ALA A 383 -5.38 -4.92 -0.19
N LEU A 384 -5.82 -3.77 0.29
CA LEU A 384 -4.95 -2.70 0.77
C LEU A 384 -4.29 -3.10 2.10
N MET A 385 -5.03 -3.80 2.96
CA MET A 385 -4.52 -4.35 4.22
C MET A 385 -5.35 -5.54 4.67
N ASN A 386 -4.69 -6.67 4.91
CA ASN A 386 -5.29 -7.88 5.44
C ASN A 386 -5.23 -7.92 6.98
N TYR A 387 -6.15 -8.67 7.59
CA TYR A 387 -6.12 -8.90 9.04
C TYR A 387 -4.88 -9.68 9.48
N SER A 388 -4.43 -10.64 8.66
CA SER A 388 -3.20 -11.39 8.93
C SER A 388 -1.97 -10.49 9.03
N GLU A 389 -1.90 -9.42 8.25
CA GLU A 389 -0.82 -8.44 8.33
C GLU A 389 -0.75 -7.76 9.71
N LEU A 390 -1.92 -7.35 10.25
CA LEU A 390 -2.01 -6.77 11.59
C LEU A 390 -1.40 -7.71 12.65
N LEU A 391 -1.74 -8.99 12.58
CA LEU A 391 -1.22 -10.00 13.50
C LEU A 391 0.28 -10.21 13.34
N PHE A 392 0.80 -10.23 12.11
CA PHE A 392 2.24 -10.30 11.87
C PHE A 392 2.99 -9.08 12.42
N ILE A 393 2.39 -7.88 12.35
CA ILE A 393 2.98 -6.67 12.95
C ILE A 393 3.08 -6.84 14.47
N PHE A 394 2.05 -7.33 15.14
CA PHE A 394 2.10 -7.59 16.58
C PHE A 394 3.10 -8.69 16.96
N ALA A 395 3.18 -9.76 16.17
CA ALA A 395 4.17 -10.81 16.39
C ALA A 395 5.61 -10.26 16.28
N GLU A 396 5.89 -9.43 15.27
CA GLU A 396 7.19 -8.77 15.13
C GLU A 396 7.47 -7.81 16.28
N ALA A 397 6.52 -6.94 16.65
CA ALA A 397 6.68 -6.00 17.75
C ALA A 397 6.94 -6.71 19.08
N GLY A 398 6.25 -7.83 19.33
CA GLY A 398 6.49 -8.67 20.49
C GLY A 398 7.87 -9.32 20.47
N GLN A 399 8.32 -9.84 19.33
CA GLN A 399 9.64 -10.47 19.18
C GLN A 399 10.77 -9.44 19.32
N ARG A 400 10.54 -8.17 18.95
CA ARG A 400 11.51 -7.08 19.16
C ARG A 400 11.54 -6.55 20.60
N GLY A 401 10.64 -7.03 21.47
CA GLY A 401 10.53 -6.58 22.85
C GLY A 401 9.83 -5.22 23.01
N TRP A 402 9.13 -4.76 21.98
CA TRP A 402 8.34 -3.51 22.03
C TRP A 402 6.98 -3.70 22.71
N LEU A 403 6.53 -4.92 22.83
CA LEU A 403 5.35 -5.30 23.60
C LEU A 403 5.77 -6.06 24.85
N ASN A 404 5.09 -5.80 25.96
CA ASN A 404 5.33 -6.52 27.23
C ASN A 404 4.63 -7.89 27.21
N ILE A 405 5.06 -8.77 26.29
CA ILE A 405 4.51 -10.12 26.13
C ILE A 405 5.63 -11.17 26.08
N SER A 406 5.32 -12.37 26.53
CA SER A 406 6.30 -13.48 26.52
C SER A 406 6.39 -14.15 25.14
N TYR A 407 7.50 -14.81 24.86
CA TYR A 407 7.70 -15.55 23.61
C TYR A 407 6.58 -16.55 23.27
N PRO A 408 6.00 -17.34 24.20
CA PRO A 408 4.83 -18.17 23.89
C PRO A 408 3.63 -17.39 23.33
N VAL A 409 3.43 -16.14 23.77
CA VAL A 409 2.37 -15.26 23.24
C VAL A 409 2.74 -14.80 21.83
N VAL A 410 4.00 -14.41 21.59
CA VAL A 410 4.50 -14.07 20.25
C VAL A 410 4.27 -15.23 19.28
N LYS A 411 4.68 -16.44 19.67
CA LYS A 411 4.48 -17.67 18.89
C LYS A 411 3.00 -17.91 18.57
N LYS A 412 2.11 -17.73 19.55
CA LYS A 412 0.67 -17.87 19.35
C LYS A 412 0.15 -16.87 18.30
N ILE A 413 0.50 -15.59 18.43
CA ILE A 413 0.08 -14.55 17.48
C ILE A 413 0.62 -14.87 16.07
N TYR A 414 1.86 -15.30 15.96
CA TYR A 414 2.46 -15.71 14.68
C TYR A 414 1.67 -16.85 14.01
N LEU A 415 1.35 -17.91 14.75
CA LEU A 415 0.60 -19.04 14.20
C LEU A 415 -0.83 -18.66 13.82
N GLU A 416 -1.44 -17.76 14.57
CA GLU A 416 -2.74 -17.17 14.24
C GLU A 416 -2.64 -16.34 12.95
N ALA A 417 -1.62 -15.50 12.80
CA ALA A 417 -1.38 -14.71 11.58
C ALA A 417 -1.24 -15.60 10.33
N VAL A 418 -0.50 -16.70 10.42
CA VAL A 418 -0.37 -17.66 9.32
C VAL A 418 -1.70 -18.35 9.01
N THR A 419 -2.45 -18.74 10.05
CA THR A 419 -3.76 -19.36 9.90
C THR A 419 -4.72 -18.42 9.19
N GLU A 420 -4.83 -17.17 9.63
CA GLU A 420 -5.68 -16.16 9.02
C GLU A 420 -5.26 -15.88 7.57
N SER A 421 -3.96 -15.77 7.29
CA SER A 421 -3.47 -15.61 5.92
C SER A 421 -3.85 -16.80 5.02
N ALA A 422 -3.78 -18.03 5.50
CA ALA A 422 -4.21 -19.18 4.72
C ALA A 422 -5.71 -19.16 4.45
N LEU A 423 -6.52 -18.75 5.43
CA LEU A 423 -7.97 -18.65 5.32
C LEU A 423 -8.44 -17.47 4.42
N GLU A 424 -7.65 -16.40 4.28
CA GLU A 424 -7.90 -15.32 3.31
C GLU A 424 -7.92 -15.84 1.88
N TRP A 425 -7.09 -16.84 1.59
CA TRP A 425 -6.99 -17.45 0.26
C TRP A 425 -7.90 -18.63 0.07
N ASN A 426 -8.15 -19.40 1.11
CA ASN A 426 -8.96 -20.62 1.08
C ASN A 426 -10.22 -20.47 1.93
N THR A 427 -11.28 -19.94 1.33
CA THR A 427 -12.57 -19.76 2.00
C THR A 427 -13.30 -21.08 2.30
N THR A 428 -12.84 -22.22 1.78
CA THR A 428 -13.45 -23.54 2.00
C THR A 428 -12.80 -24.33 3.13
N GLU A 429 -11.55 -24.02 3.47
CA GLU A 429 -10.84 -24.61 4.58
C GLU A 429 -11.29 -23.99 5.91
N SER A 430 -11.41 -24.79 6.92
CA SER A 430 -11.57 -24.33 8.29
C SER A 430 -10.22 -24.37 9.03
N ALA A 431 -10.04 -23.52 10.03
CA ALA A 431 -8.84 -23.51 10.88
C ALA A 431 -8.56 -24.88 11.55
N GLY A 432 -9.55 -25.72 11.68
CA GLY A 432 -9.46 -27.08 12.27
C GLY A 432 -9.36 -28.21 11.25
N SER A 433 -9.20 -27.93 9.93
CA SER A 433 -8.99 -29.00 8.96
C SER A 433 -7.69 -29.76 9.23
N GLU A 434 -7.62 -31.04 8.83
CA GLU A 434 -6.45 -31.88 9.03
C GLU A 434 -5.20 -31.28 8.37
N ASP A 435 -5.31 -30.79 7.15
CA ASP A 435 -4.22 -30.18 6.40
C ASP A 435 -3.73 -28.88 7.06
N MET A 436 -4.64 -28.03 7.52
CA MET A 436 -4.29 -26.81 8.23
C MET A 436 -3.65 -27.13 9.58
N THR A 437 -4.19 -28.08 10.33
CA THR A 437 -3.65 -28.49 11.63
C THR A 437 -2.22 -29.02 11.47
N LYS A 438 -1.98 -29.86 10.45
CA LYS A 438 -0.63 -30.37 10.14
C LYS A 438 0.33 -29.25 9.74
N PHE A 439 -0.12 -28.31 8.91
CA PHE A 439 0.67 -27.15 8.48
C PHE A 439 1.11 -26.31 9.67
N ILE A 440 0.15 -25.87 10.49
CA ILE A 440 0.42 -25.07 11.68
C ILE A 440 1.30 -25.82 12.69
N GLY A 441 1.12 -27.14 12.83
CA GLY A 441 1.96 -27.98 13.66
C GLY A 441 3.44 -27.94 13.23
N ILE A 442 3.71 -28.09 11.93
CA ILE A 442 5.07 -28.01 11.38
C ILE A 442 5.71 -26.63 11.65
N LEU A 443 4.98 -25.55 11.39
CA LEU A 443 5.50 -24.20 11.66
C LEU A 443 5.73 -23.96 13.15
N SER A 444 4.88 -24.52 14.01
CA SER A 444 5.06 -24.47 15.46
C SER A 444 6.34 -25.18 15.90
N ASP A 445 6.68 -26.32 15.28
CA ASP A 445 7.90 -27.06 15.60
C ASP A 445 9.17 -26.39 15.06
N GLU A 446 9.04 -25.53 14.04
CA GLU A 446 10.17 -24.85 13.39
C GLU A 446 10.52 -23.49 14.01
N ILE A 447 9.59 -22.85 14.70
CA ILE A 447 9.82 -21.54 15.28
C ILE A 447 10.34 -21.64 16.71
N GLU A 448 11.51 -21.06 16.93
CA GLU A 448 12.19 -20.91 18.23
C GLU A 448 12.49 -19.44 18.50
N ALA A 449 12.74 -19.07 19.75
CA ALA A 449 12.93 -17.67 20.12
C ALA A 449 14.09 -16.97 19.37
N ASP A 450 15.13 -17.69 19.03
CA ASP A 450 16.31 -17.18 18.33
C ASP A 450 16.13 -17.01 16.82
N ASN A 451 15.19 -17.72 16.21
CA ASN A 451 14.88 -17.60 14.78
C ASN A 451 13.51 -16.95 14.50
N ALA A 452 12.77 -16.59 15.55
CA ALA A 452 11.38 -16.16 15.43
C ALA A 452 11.21 -14.91 14.53
N LEU A 453 12.10 -13.94 14.63
CA LEU A 453 12.03 -12.74 13.81
C LEU A 453 12.10 -13.06 12.30
N GLU A 454 13.04 -13.90 11.91
CA GLU A 454 13.17 -14.34 10.52
C GLU A 454 11.94 -15.12 10.06
N LYS A 455 11.43 -16.03 10.90
CA LYS A 455 10.22 -16.83 10.58
C LYS A 455 8.98 -15.98 10.46
N ILE A 456 8.76 -15.02 11.36
CA ILE A 456 7.64 -14.09 11.33
C ILE A 456 7.67 -13.26 10.03
N LEU A 457 8.81 -12.65 9.72
CA LEU A 457 8.95 -11.78 8.56
C LEU A 457 8.91 -12.55 7.23
N THR A 458 9.44 -13.77 7.19
CA THR A 458 9.33 -14.63 6.02
C THR A 458 7.88 -15.05 5.77
N GLN A 459 7.14 -15.44 6.80
CA GLN A 459 5.73 -15.80 6.65
C GLN A 459 4.84 -14.58 6.36
N LYS A 460 5.17 -13.40 6.89
CA LYS A 460 4.54 -12.15 6.51
C LYS A 460 4.75 -11.88 5.01
N TRP A 461 5.98 -12.04 4.49
CA TRP A 461 6.27 -11.93 3.07
C TRP A 461 5.44 -12.93 2.24
N VAL A 462 5.36 -14.20 2.65
CA VAL A 462 4.49 -15.18 1.96
C VAL A 462 3.04 -14.70 1.93
N SER A 463 2.52 -14.13 3.01
CA SER A 463 1.12 -13.66 3.09
C SER A 463 0.82 -12.49 2.16
N MET A 464 1.83 -11.70 1.81
CA MET A 464 1.69 -10.48 1.01
C MET A 464 1.77 -10.71 -0.51
N PHE A 465 1.55 -11.91 -0.98
CA PHE A 465 1.37 -12.18 -2.41
C PHE A 465 0.23 -11.29 -2.95
N TRP A 466 0.48 -10.49 -3.99
CA TRP A 466 -0.38 -9.41 -4.50
C TRP A 466 -0.41 -8.09 -3.70
N VAL A 467 0.21 -8.03 -2.54
CA VAL A 467 0.41 -6.79 -1.77
C VAL A 467 1.90 -6.40 -1.83
N GLY A 468 2.43 -6.39 -3.05
CA GLY A 468 3.87 -6.32 -3.30
C GLY A 468 4.56 -5.07 -2.77
N ILE A 469 3.85 -3.92 -2.70
CA ILE A 469 4.43 -2.69 -2.15
C ILE A 469 4.78 -2.86 -0.66
N GLU A 470 3.90 -3.49 0.11
CA GLU A 470 4.12 -3.71 1.54
C GLU A 470 5.24 -4.73 1.78
N SER A 471 5.30 -5.81 0.99
CA SER A 471 6.40 -6.77 1.09
C SER A 471 7.75 -6.14 0.74
N TRP A 472 7.79 -5.23 -0.25
CA TRP A 472 8.99 -4.49 -0.59
C TRP A 472 9.38 -3.48 0.51
N CYS A 473 8.42 -2.84 1.15
CA CYS A 473 8.66 -2.00 2.31
C CYS A 473 9.25 -2.80 3.48
N ASP A 474 8.68 -3.95 3.81
CA ASP A 474 9.19 -4.81 4.88
C ASP A 474 10.60 -5.32 4.58
N TYR A 475 10.86 -5.76 3.35
CA TYR A 475 12.21 -6.14 2.95
C TYR A 475 13.23 -4.99 3.10
N ARG A 476 12.88 -3.80 2.63
CA ARG A 476 13.77 -2.63 2.73
C ARG A 476 14.03 -2.24 4.19
N ARG A 477 13.04 -2.37 5.06
CA ARG A 477 13.10 -2.04 6.47
C ARG A 477 13.89 -3.08 7.28
N THR A 478 13.73 -4.38 6.99
CA THR A 478 14.24 -5.48 7.82
C THR A 478 15.34 -6.31 7.15
N GLY A 479 15.36 -6.35 5.83
CA GLY A 479 16.19 -7.27 5.05
C GLY A 479 15.61 -8.68 4.91
N TYR A 480 14.42 -8.95 5.44
CA TYR A 480 13.76 -10.25 5.34
C TYR A 480 12.60 -10.26 4.33
N PRO A 481 12.36 -11.40 3.66
CA PRO A 481 13.19 -12.59 3.68
C PRO A 481 14.59 -12.32 3.09
N VAL A 482 15.58 -13.16 3.37
CA VAL A 482 16.90 -13.01 2.77
C VAL A 482 16.82 -13.37 1.28
N LEU A 483 16.62 -12.35 0.44
CA LEU A 483 16.52 -12.50 -1.00
C LEU A 483 17.92 -12.59 -1.62
N LYS A 484 18.08 -13.49 -2.58
CA LYS A 484 19.30 -13.57 -3.36
C LYS A 484 19.37 -12.37 -4.31
N THR A 485 20.44 -11.61 -4.24
CA THR A 485 20.75 -10.58 -5.22
C THR A 485 21.86 -11.06 -6.13
N ASN A 486 21.68 -10.95 -7.46
CA ASN A 486 22.53 -11.62 -8.42
C ASN A 486 23.57 -10.70 -9.04
N GLY A 487 24.71 -11.32 -9.41
CA GLY A 487 25.77 -10.70 -10.18
C GLY A 487 25.43 -10.33 -11.64
N GLU A 488 24.24 -10.64 -12.14
CA GLU A 488 23.80 -10.23 -13.48
C GLU A 488 22.96 -8.94 -13.49
N ALA A 489 22.56 -8.42 -12.33
CA ALA A 489 21.77 -7.20 -12.19
C ALA A 489 22.64 -5.94 -12.29
N ALA A 490 23.29 -5.75 -13.44
CA ALA A 490 24.30 -4.70 -13.62
C ALA A 490 23.73 -3.28 -13.57
N ASP A 491 22.48 -3.07 -13.98
CA ASP A 491 21.91 -1.73 -14.15
C ASP A 491 21.76 -0.97 -12.84
N ASN A 492 21.63 -1.67 -11.72
CA ASN A 492 21.59 -1.04 -10.40
C ASN A 492 22.76 -1.50 -9.50
N ASN A 493 23.93 -1.77 -10.07
CA ASN A 493 25.11 -2.26 -9.35
C ASN A 493 24.84 -3.50 -8.48
N TYR A 494 24.01 -4.41 -8.98
CA TYR A 494 23.62 -5.65 -8.28
C TYR A 494 22.91 -5.43 -6.94
N ILE A 495 22.34 -4.25 -6.74
CA ILE A 495 21.58 -3.89 -5.54
C ILE A 495 20.09 -3.92 -5.88
N LEU A 496 19.30 -4.67 -5.13
CA LEU A 496 17.85 -4.59 -5.22
C LEU A 496 17.42 -3.14 -4.96
N PRO A 497 16.57 -2.54 -5.83
CA PRO A 497 16.14 -1.16 -5.67
C PRO A 497 15.57 -0.88 -4.28
N THR A 498 16.04 0.18 -3.64
CA THR A 498 15.56 0.64 -2.33
C THR A 498 14.60 1.83 -2.44
N ARG A 499 14.45 2.35 -3.64
CA ARG A 499 13.47 3.37 -4.06
C ARG A 499 13.29 3.30 -5.57
N LEU A 500 12.23 3.91 -6.10
CA LEU A 500 12.13 4.24 -7.52
C LEU A 500 12.71 5.64 -7.77
N ARG A 501 13.07 5.89 -9.03
CA ARG A 501 13.52 7.22 -9.45
C ARG A 501 12.34 8.18 -9.53
N TYR A 502 12.57 9.45 -9.28
CA TYR A 502 11.59 10.49 -9.60
C TYR A 502 11.28 10.46 -11.09
N PRO A 503 10.05 10.78 -11.52
CA PRO A 503 9.69 10.85 -12.93
C PRO A 503 10.64 11.79 -13.70
N ALA A 504 11.00 11.38 -14.91
CA ALA A 504 11.91 12.17 -15.76
C ALA A 504 11.36 13.57 -16.09
N ASP A 505 10.02 13.70 -16.12
CA ASP A 505 9.33 14.98 -16.37
C ASP A 505 9.58 16.03 -15.28
N GLU A 506 9.87 15.63 -14.04
CA GLU A 506 10.16 16.54 -12.92
C GLU A 506 11.35 17.45 -13.22
N LYS A 507 12.35 16.91 -13.92
CA LYS A 507 13.52 17.68 -14.39
C LYS A 507 13.13 18.89 -15.24
N TYR A 508 12.02 18.83 -15.94
CA TYR A 508 11.56 19.90 -16.85
C TYR A 508 10.42 20.72 -16.24
N ARG A 509 9.56 20.10 -15.44
CA ARG A 509 8.39 20.74 -14.85
C ARG A 509 8.71 21.52 -13.57
N ASN A 510 9.66 21.01 -12.79
CA ASN A 510 10.04 21.56 -11.49
C ASN A 510 11.57 21.58 -11.30
N PRO A 511 12.36 22.16 -12.24
CA PRO A 511 13.79 21.93 -12.38
C PRO A 511 14.62 22.35 -11.16
N VAL A 512 14.24 23.43 -10.48
CA VAL A 512 15.00 23.99 -9.35
C VAL A 512 14.89 23.06 -8.14
N THR A 513 13.67 22.82 -7.66
CA THR A 513 13.46 22.01 -6.46
C THR A 513 13.74 20.52 -6.69
N TYR A 514 13.56 20.04 -7.94
CA TYR A 514 14.04 18.73 -8.34
C TYR A 514 15.55 18.60 -8.15
N GLN A 515 16.36 19.55 -8.67
CA GLN A 515 17.81 19.50 -8.52
C GLN A 515 18.22 19.63 -7.04
N GLU A 516 17.59 20.52 -6.28
CA GLU A 516 17.81 20.65 -4.84
C GLU A 516 17.56 19.32 -4.11
N SER A 517 16.51 18.60 -4.49
CA SER A 517 16.18 17.30 -3.88
C SER A 517 17.25 16.24 -4.16
N LEU A 518 17.81 16.23 -5.39
CA LEU A 518 18.91 15.34 -5.74
C LEU A 518 20.17 15.64 -4.93
N ASP A 519 20.52 16.91 -4.84
CA ASP A 519 21.74 17.35 -4.16
C ASP A 519 21.67 17.11 -2.65
N ASN A 520 20.52 17.40 -2.04
CA ASN A 520 20.35 17.29 -0.59
C ASN A 520 20.24 15.82 -0.11
N TRP A 521 19.62 14.93 -0.91
CA TRP A 521 19.25 13.60 -0.41
C TRP A 521 19.76 12.42 -1.24
N LEU A 522 20.09 12.63 -2.52
CA LEU A 522 20.42 11.53 -3.43
C LEU A 522 21.86 11.57 -3.97
N GLY A 523 22.70 12.45 -3.42
CA GLY A 523 24.10 12.59 -3.86
C GLY A 523 24.24 13.13 -5.28
N GLY A 524 23.31 14.00 -5.69
CA GLY A 524 23.32 14.70 -6.98
C GLY A 524 22.75 13.88 -8.16
N THR A 525 22.29 12.64 -7.94
CA THR A 525 21.78 11.79 -9.03
C THR A 525 20.47 11.10 -8.67
N ASN A 526 19.53 11.07 -9.63
CA ASN A 526 18.28 10.34 -9.47
C ASN A 526 18.50 8.82 -9.61
N ASN A 527 18.70 8.14 -8.50
CA ASN A 527 19.09 6.73 -8.46
C ASN A 527 18.14 5.87 -7.63
N MET A 528 18.23 4.54 -7.75
CA MET A 528 17.41 3.55 -7.05
C MET A 528 18.14 2.91 -5.85
N ARG A 529 19.32 3.39 -5.47
CA ARG A 529 20.20 2.74 -4.47
C ARG A 529 20.26 3.47 -3.14
N THR A 530 19.86 4.74 -3.11
CA THR A 530 19.78 5.51 -1.87
C THR A 530 18.61 5.03 -1.05
N ASP A 531 18.88 4.58 0.17
CA ASP A 531 17.81 4.15 1.08
C ASP A 531 16.87 5.33 1.40
N VAL A 532 15.59 5.06 1.44
CA VAL A 532 14.63 6.00 2.03
C VAL A 532 14.85 6.06 3.54
N TRP A 533 14.41 7.15 4.20
CA TRP A 533 14.73 7.44 5.59
C TRP A 533 14.54 6.23 6.53
N TRP A 534 13.37 5.63 6.57
CA TRP A 534 13.08 4.54 7.50
C TRP A 534 13.78 3.21 7.14
N ALA A 535 14.30 3.05 5.92
CA ALA A 535 15.03 1.85 5.47
C ALA A 535 16.54 1.95 5.71
N SER A 536 17.03 3.04 6.27
CA SER A 536 18.47 3.34 6.39
C SER A 536 19.13 2.80 7.65
N THR A 537 18.48 1.88 8.40
CA THR A 537 19.05 1.28 9.62
C THR A 537 20.25 0.37 9.34
N ALA A 538 21.16 0.27 10.29
CA ALA A 538 22.31 -0.65 10.22
C ALA A 538 21.84 -2.11 10.15
N GLU A 539 20.81 -2.49 10.92
CA GLU A 539 20.24 -3.83 10.91
C GLU A 539 19.74 -4.22 9.52
N SER A 540 18.92 -3.38 8.89
CA SER A 540 18.35 -3.66 7.57
C SER A 540 19.43 -3.79 6.50
N ARG A 541 20.43 -2.90 6.51
CA ARG A 541 21.54 -2.94 5.56
C ARG A 541 22.36 -4.21 5.70
N ASN A 542 22.70 -4.61 6.93
CA ASN A 542 23.47 -5.81 7.20
C ASN A 542 22.72 -7.08 6.78
N THR A 543 21.41 -7.15 7.03
CA THR A 543 20.59 -8.31 6.65
C THR A 543 20.46 -8.42 5.13
N ARG A 544 20.21 -7.33 4.43
CA ARG A 544 20.17 -7.30 2.96
C ARG A 544 21.49 -7.72 2.31
N LEU A 545 22.63 -7.44 2.95
CA LEU A 545 23.95 -7.89 2.47
C LEU A 545 24.14 -9.40 2.52
N ARG A 546 23.40 -10.14 3.36
CA ARG A 546 23.48 -11.62 3.40
C ARG A 546 23.03 -12.25 2.09
N GLY A 547 22.08 -11.66 1.38
CA GLY A 547 21.59 -12.13 0.08
C GLY A 547 22.59 -11.99 -1.06
N ARG A 548 23.69 -11.24 -0.89
CA ARG A 548 24.73 -11.01 -1.91
C ARG A 548 25.84 -12.06 -1.90
N LYS A 549 25.82 -12.96 -0.94
CA LYS A 549 26.78 -14.07 -0.81
C LYS A 549 26.19 -15.34 -1.41
#